data_aa800f8e372ee54f05cf9a65ecc300fb
#
_entry.id   aa800f8e372ee54f05cf9a65ecc300fb
#
_cell.length_a   1.000
_cell.length_b   1.000
_cell.length_c   1.000
_cell.angle_alpha   90.00
_cell.angle_beta   90.00
_cell.angle_gamma   90.00
#
_symmetry.space_group_name_H-M   'P 1'
#
loop_
_entity.id
_entity.type
_entity.pdbx_description
1 polymer ?
#
loop_
_entity_poly.entity_id
_entity_poly.type
_entity_poly.pdbx_seq_one_letter_code
_entity_poly.pdbx_strand_id
1 'polypeptide(L)'
;MLDIKFIIENQKLVEEGIAKKGLSVDIPALIALHLDINKLKTSSQALAEEKNRLSNSIKSASAEERPAIIAKSKALGEELKVELEKLAVEQKKFDDIMWRM
;
A
#
# COMPACT_ATOMS: atom_id res chain seq x y z
N MET A 1 5.05 -3.98 21.01
CA MET A 1 4.24 -3.66 19.82
C MET A 1 3.32 -4.83 19.51
N LEU A 2 2.05 -4.58 19.31
CA LEU A 2 1.07 -5.62 19.00
C LEU A 2 1.04 -5.93 17.51
N ASP A 3 0.73 -7.19 17.18
CA ASP A 3 0.52 -7.60 15.80
C ASP A 3 -0.84 -7.07 15.31
N ILE A 4 -0.89 -6.53 14.09
CA ILE A 4 -2.15 -5.98 13.52
C ILE A 4 -3.23 -7.06 13.39
N LYS A 5 -2.86 -8.31 13.11
CA LYS A 5 -3.82 -9.42 13.06
C LYS A 5 -4.48 -9.65 14.42
N PHE A 6 -3.70 -9.58 15.48
CA PHE A 6 -4.22 -9.68 16.85
C PHE A 6 -5.19 -8.54 17.15
N ILE A 7 -4.85 -7.32 16.74
CA ILE A 7 -5.69 -6.14 16.93
C ILE A 7 -7.04 -6.31 16.23
N ILE A 8 -7.04 -6.79 14.99
CA ILE A 8 -8.26 -6.99 14.20
C ILE A 8 -9.14 -8.07 14.83
N GLU A 9 -8.55 -9.19 15.23
CA GLU A 9 -9.29 -10.32 15.82
C GLU A 9 -9.82 -10.03 17.21
N ASN A 10 -9.13 -9.18 17.98
CA ASN A 10 -9.45 -8.88 19.38
C ASN A 10 -9.66 -7.37 19.59
N GLN A 11 -10.32 -6.71 18.65
CA GLN A 11 -10.49 -5.27 18.65
C GLN A 11 -11.00 -4.70 19.98
N LYS A 12 -12.07 -5.27 20.53
CA LYS A 12 -12.66 -4.82 21.81
C LYS A 12 -11.67 -4.94 22.96
N LEU A 13 -10.95 -6.06 23.02
CA LEU A 13 -9.97 -6.32 24.07
C LEU A 13 -8.81 -5.31 24.02
N VAL A 14 -8.34 -5.01 22.81
CA VAL A 14 -7.26 -4.04 22.59
C VAL A 14 -7.74 -2.63 22.95
N GLU A 15 -8.95 -2.26 22.54
CA GLU A 15 -9.54 -0.94 22.85
C GLU A 15 -9.69 -0.74 24.36
N GLU A 16 -10.15 -1.76 25.08
CA GLU A 16 -10.26 -1.72 26.54
C GLU A 16 -8.88 -1.56 27.19
N GLY A 17 -7.89 -2.30 26.71
CA GLY A 17 -6.52 -2.22 27.20
C GLY A 17 -5.90 -0.83 26.99
N ILE A 18 -6.14 -0.23 25.84
CA ILE A 18 -5.66 1.12 25.51
C ILE A 18 -6.34 2.17 26.39
N ALA A 19 -7.65 2.05 26.57
CA ALA A 19 -8.44 2.94 27.45
C ALA A 19 -7.92 2.89 28.89
N LYS A 20 -7.64 1.70 29.41
CA LYS A 20 -7.09 1.51 30.76
C LYS A 20 -5.70 2.14 30.94
N LYS A 21 -4.88 2.12 29.89
CA LYS A 21 -3.55 2.73 29.90
C LYS A 21 -3.59 4.23 29.67
N GLY A 22 -4.75 4.82 29.35
CA GLY A 22 -4.89 6.24 29.07
C GLY A 22 -4.27 6.65 27.74
N LEU A 23 -4.07 5.72 26.83
CA LEU A 23 -3.52 6.00 25.50
C LEU A 23 -4.60 6.55 24.56
N SER A 24 -4.21 7.49 23.70
CA SER A 24 -5.10 8.10 22.72
C SER A 24 -4.84 7.50 21.33
N VAL A 25 -5.33 6.27 21.12
CA VAL A 25 -5.21 5.57 19.83
C VAL A 25 -6.60 5.18 19.35
N ASP A 26 -6.91 5.53 18.09
CA ASP A 26 -8.15 5.16 17.42
C ASP A 26 -7.95 3.83 16.70
N ILE A 27 -8.42 2.74 17.30
CA ILE A 27 -8.27 1.39 16.73
C ILE A 27 -9.05 1.23 15.41
N PRO A 28 -10.30 1.67 15.27
CA PRO A 28 -10.97 1.62 13.96
C PRO A 28 -10.22 2.36 12.87
N ALA A 29 -9.64 3.53 13.16
CA ALA A 29 -8.84 4.28 12.20
C ALA A 29 -7.56 3.52 11.82
N LEU A 30 -6.92 2.86 12.78
CA LEU A 30 -5.73 2.03 12.55
C LEU A 30 -6.04 0.87 11.61
N ILE A 31 -7.16 0.19 11.81
CA ILE A 31 -7.61 -0.92 10.96
C ILE A 31 -7.91 -0.40 9.55
N ALA A 32 -8.60 0.72 9.41
CA ALA A 32 -8.88 1.34 8.11
C ALA A 32 -7.59 1.68 7.37
N LEU A 33 -6.60 2.24 8.07
CA LEU A 33 -5.29 2.57 7.52
C LEU A 33 -4.55 1.31 7.04
N HIS A 34 -4.61 0.24 7.80
CA HIS A 34 -4.03 -1.06 7.41
C HIS A 34 -4.66 -1.60 6.12
N LEU A 35 -5.99 -1.50 5.99
CA LEU A 35 -6.70 -1.92 4.78
C LEU A 35 -6.31 -1.07 3.58
N ASP A 36 -6.17 0.24 3.75
CA ASP A 36 -5.72 1.16 2.69
C ASP A 36 -4.29 0.82 2.24
N ILE A 37 -3.39 0.52 3.17
CA ILE A 37 -2.03 0.10 2.87
C ILE A 37 -2.04 -1.18 2.03
N ASN A 38 -2.87 -2.16 2.40
CA ASN A 38 -2.98 -3.42 1.66
C ASN A 38 -3.52 -3.19 0.24
N LYS A 39 -4.49 -2.31 0.07
CA LYS A 39 -5.00 -1.94 -1.26
C LYS A 39 -3.91 -1.29 -2.11
N LEU A 40 -3.16 -0.36 -1.54
CA LEU A 40 -2.05 0.31 -2.23
C LEU A 40 -0.95 -0.68 -2.62
N LYS A 41 -0.60 -1.62 -1.74
CA LYS A 41 0.37 -2.69 -2.04
C LYS A 41 -0.10 -3.54 -3.22
N THR A 42 -1.34 -3.98 -3.20
CA THR A 42 -1.93 -4.80 -4.28
C THR A 42 -1.95 -4.04 -5.59
N SER A 43 -2.41 -2.79 -5.56
CA SER A 43 -2.48 -1.92 -6.74
C SER A 43 -1.10 -1.64 -7.32
N SER A 44 -0.11 -1.32 -6.48
CA SER A 44 1.25 -1.06 -6.94
C SER A 44 1.92 -2.30 -7.51
N GLN A 45 1.68 -3.49 -6.93
CA GLN A 45 2.16 -4.76 -7.49
C GLN A 45 1.55 -5.03 -8.87
N ALA A 46 0.24 -4.79 -9.03
CA ALA A 46 -0.43 -4.96 -10.31
C ALA A 46 0.15 -4.02 -11.38
N LEU A 47 0.41 -2.77 -11.02
CA LEU A 47 1.04 -1.81 -11.92
C LEU A 47 2.47 -2.21 -12.29
N ALA A 48 3.24 -2.71 -11.33
CA ALA A 48 4.61 -3.18 -11.58
C ALA A 48 4.62 -4.39 -12.52
N GLU A 49 3.71 -5.34 -12.34
CA GLU A 49 3.56 -6.51 -13.23
C GLU A 49 3.17 -6.08 -14.64
N GLU A 50 2.22 -5.17 -14.78
CA GLU A 50 1.79 -4.63 -16.07
C GLU A 50 2.94 -3.93 -16.77
N LYS A 51 3.70 -3.11 -16.06
CA LYS A 51 4.88 -2.43 -16.59
C LYS A 51 5.94 -3.43 -17.08
N ASN A 52 6.21 -4.48 -16.31
CA ASN A 52 7.16 -5.53 -16.69
C ASN A 52 6.68 -6.29 -17.92
N ARG A 53 5.38 -6.58 -18.02
CA ARG A 53 4.79 -7.24 -19.18
C ARG A 53 4.96 -6.39 -20.43
N LEU A 54 4.70 -5.08 -20.34
CA LEU A 54 4.90 -4.16 -21.45
C LEU A 54 6.37 -4.05 -21.85
N SER A 55 7.27 -3.99 -20.89
CA SER A 55 8.72 -3.97 -21.15
C SER A 55 9.19 -5.22 -21.88
N ASN A 56 8.66 -6.39 -21.50
CA ASN A 56 8.97 -7.64 -22.18
C ASN A 56 8.37 -7.70 -23.59
N SER A 57 7.18 -7.15 -23.80
CA SER A 57 6.55 -7.12 -25.11
C SER A 57 7.24 -6.22 -26.12
N ILE A 58 8.01 -5.21 -25.68
CA ILE A 58 8.82 -4.35 -26.54
C ILE A 58 9.80 -5.19 -27.36
N LYS A 59 10.37 -6.23 -26.79
CA LYS A 59 11.35 -7.10 -27.45
C LYS A 59 10.79 -7.81 -28.67
N SER A 60 9.49 -8.11 -28.68
CA SER A 60 8.79 -8.78 -29.77
C SER A 60 7.89 -7.87 -30.59
N ALA A 61 7.78 -6.59 -30.20
CA ALA A 61 6.94 -5.60 -30.87
C ALA A 61 7.58 -5.09 -32.16
N SER A 62 6.77 -4.74 -33.15
CA SER A 62 7.21 -4.08 -34.36
C SER A 62 7.64 -2.64 -34.07
N ALA A 63 8.41 -2.05 -35.00
CA ALA A 63 8.86 -0.65 -34.88
C ALA A 63 7.68 0.33 -34.76
N GLU A 64 6.53 0.00 -35.35
CA GLU A 64 5.31 0.82 -35.30
C GLU A 64 4.63 0.73 -33.93
N GLU A 65 4.69 -0.42 -33.27
CA GLU A 65 4.05 -0.67 -31.97
C GLU A 65 4.89 -0.16 -30.79
N ARG A 66 6.19 -0.12 -30.92
CA ARG A 66 7.11 0.28 -29.85
C ARG A 66 6.80 1.63 -29.21
N PRO A 67 6.55 2.72 -29.98
CA PRO A 67 6.25 4.01 -29.35
C PRO A 67 5.02 3.98 -28.48
N ALA A 68 3.96 3.25 -28.87
CA ALA A 68 2.74 3.11 -28.10
C ALA A 68 3.01 2.36 -26.79
N ILE A 69 3.79 1.28 -26.83
CA ILE A 69 4.16 0.49 -25.66
C ILE A 69 5.01 1.32 -24.70
N ILE A 70 5.98 2.06 -25.24
CA ILE A 70 6.82 2.95 -24.43
C ILE A 70 5.98 4.01 -23.72
N ALA A 71 5.02 4.62 -24.42
CA ALA A 71 4.13 5.62 -23.84
C ALA A 71 3.29 5.04 -22.70
N LYS A 72 2.71 3.85 -22.90
CA LYS A 72 1.94 3.15 -21.87
C LYS A 72 2.81 2.79 -20.67
N SER A 73 4.01 2.28 -20.91
CA SER A 73 4.95 1.89 -19.84
C SER A 73 5.37 3.12 -19.02
N LYS A 74 5.58 4.25 -19.67
CA LYS A 74 5.91 5.50 -18.98
C LYS A 74 4.76 5.98 -18.10
N ALA A 75 3.52 5.94 -18.62
CA ALA A 75 2.33 6.32 -17.86
C ALA A 75 2.15 5.41 -16.64
N LEU A 76 2.32 4.11 -16.79
CA LEU A 76 2.26 3.15 -15.68
C LEU A 76 3.36 3.41 -14.64
N GLY A 77 4.56 3.77 -15.09
CA GLY A 77 5.66 4.13 -14.20
C GLY A 77 5.35 5.36 -13.36
N GLU A 78 4.70 6.35 -13.93
CA GLU A 78 4.28 7.56 -13.21
C GLU A 78 3.18 7.24 -12.19
N GLU A 79 2.17 6.45 -12.57
CA GLU A 79 1.13 5.99 -11.66
C GLU A 79 1.71 5.17 -10.50
N LEU A 80 2.63 4.26 -10.81
CA LEU A 80 3.30 3.44 -9.81
C LEU A 80 4.08 4.30 -8.82
N LYS A 81 4.79 5.30 -9.30
CA LYS A 81 5.53 6.24 -8.46
C LYS A 81 4.61 6.95 -7.48
N VAL A 82 3.47 7.48 -7.97
CA VAL A 82 2.48 8.16 -7.13
C VAL A 82 1.93 7.21 -6.07
N GLU A 83 1.57 5.98 -6.45
CA GLU A 83 1.05 5.00 -5.49
C GLU A 83 2.08 4.60 -4.45
N LEU A 84 3.35 4.43 -4.84
CA LEU A 84 4.42 4.12 -3.90
C LEU A 84 4.68 5.26 -2.92
N GLU A 85 4.57 6.51 -3.37
CA GLU A 85 4.67 7.67 -2.49
C GLU A 85 3.53 7.70 -1.47
N LYS A 86 2.29 7.45 -1.92
CA LYS A 86 1.13 7.32 -1.03
C LYS A 86 1.31 6.19 -0.03
N LEU A 87 1.79 5.04 -0.51
CA LEU A 87 2.05 3.88 0.33
C LEU A 87 3.08 4.21 1.42
N ALA A 88 4.16 4.89 1.07
CA ALA A 88 5.19 5.29 2.02
C ALA A 88 4.64 6.21 3.10
N VAL A 89 3.79 7.18 2.73
CA VAL A 89 3.14 8.10 3.68
C VAL A 89 2.20 7.34 4.62
N GLU A 90 1.34 6.48 4.07
CA GLU A 90 0.40 5.70 4.85
C GLU A 90 1.11 4.70 5.77
N GLN A 91 2.17 4.06 5.27
CA GLN A 91 2.97 3.12 6.06
C GLN A 91 3.64 3.83 7.24
N LYS A 92 4.15 5.03 7.03
CA LYS A 92 4.75 5.83 8.11
C LYS A 92 3.72 6.17 9.18
N LYS A 93 2.53 6.59 8.78
CA LYS A 93 1.43 6.86 9.72
C LYS A 93 1.08 5.62 10.53
N PHE A 94 0.96 4.48 9.87
CA PHE A 94 0.67 3.20 10.51
C PHE A 94 1.77 2.83 11.52
N ASP A 95 3.02 2.91 11.12
CA ASP A 95 4.16 2.56 11.97
C ASP A 95 4.24 3.49 13.19
N ASP A 96 3.99 4.79 13.00
CA ASP A 96 3.98 5.75 14.11
C ASP A 96 2.89 5.42 15.14
N ILE A 97 1.71 5.03 14.68
CA ILE A 97 0.60 4.64 15.57
C ILE A 97 0.93 3.33 16.29
N MET A 98 1.42 2.33 15.57
CA MET A 98 1.80 1.03 16.14
C MET A 98 2.93 1.19 17.17
N TRP A 99 3.86 2.09 16.92
CA TRP A 99 4.95 2.37 17.86
C TRP A 99 4.45 2.89 19.21
N ARG A 100 3.36 3.65 19.21
CA ARG A 100 2.75 4.21 20.43
C ARG A 100 2.05 3.16 21.28
N MET A 101 1.74 2.03 20.72
CA MET A 101 1.10 0.92 21.41
C MET A 101 2.11 -0.01 22.06
#